data_1bc8462fb12ad21e63e6c11abd7bb655
#
_entry.id   1bc8462fb12ad21e63e6c11abd7bb655
#
_cell.length_a   1.000
_cell.length_b   1.000
_cell.length_c   1.000
_cell.angle_alpha   90.00
_cell.angle_beta   90.00
_cell.angle_gamma   90.00
#
_symmetry.space_group_name_H-M   'P 1'
#
loop_
_entity.id
_entity.type
_entity.pdbx_description
1 polymer ?
#
loop_
_entity_poly.entity_id
_entity_poly.type
_entity_poly.pdbx_seq_one_letter_code
_entity_poly.pdbx_strand_id
1 'polypeptide(L)'
;MIVIDASAMVEALVGASPSDELLDALTQQLHAPNLLDVEVTSVLRGLELGRVLPRDAALTGLRDYWDFSIVRHNMEPLTERIWSLRHQFTSYDSFHLALAEALDAPLLTCDRKLTASGHTAHIQLVGRSSQ
;
A
#
# COMPACT_ATOMS: atom_id res chain seq x y z
N MET A 1 6.62 12.86 -4.27
CA MET A 1 6.44 12.07 -3.03
C MET A 1 5.07 11.44 -3.03
N ILE A 2 4.99 10.16 -2.74
CA ILE A 2 3.74 9.42 -2.67
C ILE A 2 3.82 8.38 -1.56
N VAL A 3 2.72 8.16 -0.84
CA VAL A 3 2.59 7.07 0.13
C VAL A 3 1.93 5.90 -0.59
N ILE A 4 2.47 4.70 -0.44
CA ILE A 4 1.95 3.50 -1.10
C ILE A 4 1.51 2.47 -0.07
N ASP A 5 0.36 1.84 -0.30
CA ASP A 5 -0.09 0.72 0.52
C ASP A 5 0.22 -0.63 -0.13
N ALA A 6 -0.04 -1.71 0.61
CA ALA A 6 0.27 -3.06 0.13
C ALA A 6 -0.56 -3.44 -1.10
N SER A 7 -1.81 -2.99 -1.20
CA SER A 7 -2.66 -3.34 -2.34
C SER A 7 -2.11 -2.81 -3.66
N ALA A 8 -1.65 -1.56 -3.67
CA ALA A 8 -1.06 -0.95 -4.85
C ALA A 8 0.31 -1.56 -5.16
N MET A 9 1.14 -1.79 -4.15
CA MET A 9 2.45 -2.42 -4.35
C MET A 9 2.31 -3.83 -4.93
N VAL A 10 1.41 -4.65 -4.40
CA VAL A 10 1.20 -6.02 -4.89
C VAL A 10 0.64 -6.00 -6.32
N GLU A 11 -0.27 -5.08 -6.64
CA GLU A 11 -0.74 -4.93 -8.03
C GLU A 11 0.43 -4.62 -8.97
N ALA A 12 1.35 -3.76 -8.58
CA ALA A 12 2.53 -3.44 -9.38
C ALA A 12 3.45 -4.64 -9.56
N LEU A 13 3.61 -5.47 -8.52
CA LEU A 13 4.54 -6.60 -8.53
C LEU A 13 4.01 -7.79 -9.32
N VAL A 14 2.74 -8.14 -9.16
CA VAL A 14 2.18 -9.41 -9.65
C VAL A 14 0.84 -9.26 -10.37
N GLY A 15 0.31 -8.06 -10.52
CA GLY A 15 -0.91 -7.83 -11.30
C GLY A 15 -0.73 -8.24 -12.75
N ALA A 16 -1.79 -8.76 -13.38
CA ALA A 16 -1.73 -9.22 -14.77
C ALA A 16 -1.46 -8.08 -15.74
N SER A 17 -1.97 -6.88 -15.44
CA SER A 17 -1.83 -5.69 -16.30
C SER A 17 -1.89 -4.42 -15.46
N PRO A 18 -0.82 -4.10 -14.71
CA PRO A 18 -0.80 -2.87 -13.91
C PRO A 18 -1.02 -1.63 -14.81
N SER A 19 -1.81 -0.68 -14.34
CA SER A 19 -2.12 0.52 -15.10
C SER A 19 -0.90 1.43 -15.26
N ASP A 20 -0.90 2.23 -16.33
CA ASP A 20 0.14 3.24 -16.54
C ASP A 20 0.18 4.25 -15.39
N GLU A 21 -0.98 4.63 -14.85
CA GLU A 21 -1.08 5.53 -13.70
C GLU A 21 -0.30 4.97 -12.49
N LEU A 22 -0.49 3.67 -12.19
CA LEU A 22 0.23 3.02 -11.10
C LEU A 22 1.75 3.00 -11.38
N LEU A 23 2.15 2.59 -12.57
CA LEU A 23 3.57 2.49 -12.92
C LEU A 23 4.24 3.86 -12.91
N ASP A 24 3.56 4.90 -13.38
CA ASP A 24 4.08 6.27 -13.35
C ASP A 24 4.26 6.75 -11.91
N ALA A 25 3.30 6.43 -11.02
CA ALA A 25 3.38 6.82 -9.62
C ALA A 25 4.60 6.21 -8.92
N LEU A 26 5.01 5.01 -9.31
CA LEU A 26 6.17 4.33 -8.73
C LEU A 26 7.50 4.99 -9.09
N THR A 27 7.53 5.91 -10.03
CA THR A 27 8.74 6.69 -10.35
C THR A 27 9.00 7.82 -9.37
N GLN A 28 8.03 8.15 -8.52
CA GLN A 28 8.17 9.16 -7.47
C GLN A 28 8.91 8.59 -6.26
N GLN A 29 9.32 9.48 -5.33
CA GLN A 29 9.83 9.03 -4.05
C GLN A 29 8.73 8.33 -3.26
N LEU A 30 8.94 7.06 -2.93
CA LEU A 30 7.95 6.24 -2.23
C LEU A 30 8.16 6.33 -0.73
N HIS A 31 7.05 6.50 -0.01
CA HIS A 31 6.99 6.49 1.44
C HIS A 31 5.96 5.46 1.90
N ALA A 32 6.18 4.85 3.05
CA ALA A 32 5.24 3.88 3.60
C ALA A 32 5.41 3.73 5.10
N PRO A 33 4.36 3.26 5.79
CA PRO A 33 4.52 2.74 7.14
C PRO A 33 5.54 1.60 7.17
N ASN A 34 6.28 1.49 8.27
CA ASN A 34 7.28 0.42 8.43
C ASN A 34 6.67 -0.99 8.40
N LEU A 35 5.36 -1.11 8.59
CA LEU A 35 4.66 -2.39 8.50
C LEU A 35 4.41 -2.86 7.06
N LEU A 36 4.70 -2.03 6.06
CA LEU A 36 4.45 -2.38 4.66
C LEU A 36 5.13 -3.69 4.25
N ASP A 37 6.34 -3.93 4.72
CA ASP A 37 7.10 -5.14 4.37
C ASP A 37 6.34 -6.41 4.74
N VAL A 38 5.76 -6.43 5.93
CA VAL A 38 4.97 -7.57 6.41
C VAL A 38 3.63 -7.65 5.66
N GLU A 39 3.01 -6.51 5.39
CA GLU A 39 1.74 -6.50 4.66
C GLU A 39 1.90 -7.05 3.23
N VAL A 40 2.92 -6.60 2.50
CA VAL A 40 3.20 -7.11 1.15
C VAL A 40 3.46 -8.62 1.19
N THR A 41 4.29 -9.07 2.12
CA THR A 41 4.57 -10.50 2.31
C THR A 41 3.29 -11.27 2.59
N SER A 42 2.43 -10.73 3.46
CA SER A 42 1.18 -11.38 3.85
C SER A 42 0.19 -11.50 2.67
N VAL A 43 0.08 -10.46 1.86
CA VAL A 43 -0.80 -10.49 0.68
C VAL A 43 -0.29 -11.50 -0.35
N LEU A 44 1.01 -11.50 -0.65
CA LEU A 44 1.60 -12.46 -1.58
C LEU A 44 1.44 -13.90 -1.09
N ARG A 45 1.62 -14.12 0.22
CA ARG A 45 1.37 -15.42 0.85
C ARG A 45 -0.07 -15.87 0.60
N GLY A 46 -1.04 -14.97 0.85
CA GLY A 46 -2.45 -15.29 0.64
C GLY A 46 -2.78 -15.65 -0.81
N LEU A 47 -2.19 -14.94 -1.77
CA LEU A 47 -2.40 -15.21 -3.19
C LEU A 47 -1.83 -16.58 -3.61
N GLU A 48 -0.66 -16.93 -3.10
CA GLU A 48 -0.08 -18.25 -3.38
C GLU A 48 -0.88 -19.37 -2.73
N LEU A 49 -1.17 -19.27 -1.45
CA LEU A 49 -1.92 -20.31 -0.73
C LEU A 49 -3.35 -20.47 -1.23
N GLY A 50 -3.95 -19.37 -1.72
CA GLY A 50 -5.26 -19.37 -2.37
C GLY A 50 -5.22 -19.82 -3.82
N ARG A 51 -4.06 -20.18 -4.34
CA ARG A 51 -3.83 -20.64 -5.72
C ARG A 51 -4.22 -19.60 -6.78
N VAL A 52 -4.17 -18.32 -6.42
CA VAL A 52 -4.32 -17.22 -7.38
C VAL A 52 -3.02 -16.99 -8.13
N LEU A 53 -1.88 -17.12 -7.43
CA LEU A 53 -0.56 -17.03 -8.02
C LEU A 53 0.20 -18.34 -7.91
N PRO A 54 1.01 -18.69 -8.94
CA PRO A 54 1.99 -19.77 -8.82
C PRO A 54 3.01 -19.45 -7.71
N ARG A 55 3.55 -20.51 -7.11
CA ARG A 55 4.55 -20.40 -6.04
C ARG A 55 5.73 -19.49 -6.42
N ASP A 56 6.29 -19.70 -7.62
CA ASP A 56 7.47 -18.97 -8.04
C ASP A 56 7.17 -17.49 -8.33
N ALA A 57 5.96 -17.18 -8.80
CA ALA A 57 5.55 -15.81 -9.06
C ALA A 57 5.45 -15.00 -7.77
N ALA A 58 4.91 -15.58 -6.70
CA ALA A 58 4.80 -14.90 -5.41
C ALA A 58 6.19 -14.57 -4.83
N LEU A 59 7.11 -15.54 -4.83
CA LEU A 59 8.46 -15.31 -4.31
C LEU A 59 9.25 -14.32 -5.18
N THR A 60 9.12 -14.41 -6.50
CA THR A 60 9.74 -13.43 -7.40
C THR A 60 9.22 -12.03 -7.13
N GLY A 61 7.90 -11.88 -6.97
CA GLY A 61 7.31 -10.59 -6.62
C GLY A 61 7.87 -10.04 -5.32
N LEU A 62 8.02 -10.88 -4.29
CA LEU A 62 8.58 -10.45 -3.01
C LEU A 62 10.06 -10.02 -3.16
N ARG A 63 10.84 -10.70 -3.97
CA ARG A 63 12.22 -10.29 -4.25
C ARG A 63 12.28 -8.96 -4.99
N ASP A 64 11.41 -8.77 -5.99
CA ASP A 64 11.32 -7.52 -6.73
C ASP A 64 10.92 -6.35 -5.84
N TYR A 65 10.09 -6.60 -4.83
CA TYR A 65 9.69 -5.60 -3.85
C TYR A 65 10.91 -4.95 -3.17
N TRP A 66 11.94 -5.73 -2.84
CA TRP A 66 13.12 -5.22 -2.16
C TRP A 66 14.01 -4.36 -3.06
N ASP A 67 13.79 -4.36 -4.37
CA ASP A 67 14.49 -3.48 -5.30
C ASP A 67 13.96 -2.04 -5.27
N PHE A 68 12.76 -1.83 -4.71
CA PHE A 68 12.22 -0.48 -4.56
C PHE A 68 12.91 0.25 -3.40
N SER A 69 13.20 1.54 -3.64
CA SER A 69 13.71 2.43 -2.60
C SER A 69 12.52 3.08 -1.91
N ILE A 70 12.24 2.68 -0.67
CA ILE A 70 11.07 3.14 0.09
C ILE A 70 11.54 3.77 1.40
N VAL A 71 11.08 4.99 1.66
CA VAL A 71 11.28 5.65 2.96
C VAL A 71 10.22 5.11 3.93
N ARG A 72 10.66 4.36 4.92
CA ARG A 72 9.77 3.74 5.90
C ARG A 72 9.65 4.61 7.14
N HIS A 73 8.43 4.71 7.66
CA HIS A 73 8.12 5.59 8.79
C HIS A 73 7.64 4.80 9.99
N ASN A 74 8.04 5.24 11.17
CA ASN A 74 7.59 4.67 12.44
C ASN A 74 6.19 5.19 12.80
N MET A 75 5.46 4.38 13.55
CA MET A 75 4.10 4.70 13.98
C MET A 75 4.06 5.77 15.06
N GLU A 76 5.04 5.81 15.95
CA GLU A 76 4.99 6.61 17.19
C GLU A 76 4.63 8.09 16.96
N PRO A 77 5.25 8.81 16.00
CA PRO A 77 4.90 10.22 15.79
C PRO A 77 3.45 10.44 15.32
N LEU A 78 2.77 9.40 14.85
CA LEU A 78 1.42 9.48 14.30
C LEU A 78 0.37 8.88 15.24
N THR A 79 0.77 8.50 16.45
CA THR A 79 -0.06 7.74 17.40
C THR A 79 -1.43 8.38 17.64
N GLU A 80 -1.48 9.66 17.92
CA GLU A 80 -2.75 10.33 18.24
C GLU A 80 -3.69 10.35 17.03
N ARG A 81 -3.16 10.64 15.85
CA ARG A 81 -3.98 10.67 14.64
C ARG A 81 -4.49 9.28 14.28
N ILE A 82 -3.65 8.27 14.36
CA ILE A 82 -4.04 6.88 14.13
C ILE A 82 -5.16 6.48 15.09
N TRP A 83 -5.01 6.79 16.37
CA TRP A 83 -6.04 6.48 17.37
C TRP A 83 -7.35 7.20 17.09
N SER A 84 -7.30 8.45 16.64
CA SER A 84 -8.49 9.25 16.33
C SER A 84 -9.31 8.65 15.17
N LEU A 85 -8.70 7.86 14.31
CA LEU A 85 -9.37 7.23 13.15
C LEU A 85 -9.96 5.85 13.47
N ARG A 86 -9.84 5.35 14.70
CA ARG A 86 -10.18 3.96 15.06
C ARG A 86 -11.64 3.58 14.86
N HIS A 87 -12.56 4.54 14.83
CA HIS A 87 -13.98 4.24 14.65
C HIS A 87 -14.34 3.94 13.20
N GLN A 88 -13.58 4.44 12.23
CA GLN A 88 -13.85 4.27 10.81
C GLN A 88 -12.87 3.33 10.12
N PHE A 89 -11.63 3.20 10.64
CA PHE A 89 -10.58 2.47 9.95
C PHE A 89 -9.83 1.55 10.90
N THR A 90 -9.31 0.44 10.37
CA THR A 90 -8.39 -0.43 11.11
C THR A 90 -7.11 0.33 11.45
N SER A 91 -6.34 -0.16 12.41
CA SER A 91 -5.05 0.44 12.75
C SER A 91 -4.08 0.43 11.56
N TYR A 92 -4.14 -0.60 10.73
CA TYR A 92 -3.32 -0.71 9.51
C TYR A 92 -3.67 0.41 8.53
N ASP A 93 -4.94 0.57 8.18
CA ASP A 93 -5.39 1.62 7.27
C ASP A 93 -5.15 3.01 7.86
N SER A 94 -5.40 3.19 9.15
CA SER A 94 -5.20 4.45 9.84
C SER A 94 -3.74 4.91 9.80
N PHE A 95 -2.80 3.98 9.88
CA PHE A 95 -1.37 4.31 9.79
C PHE A 95 -1.03 4.88 8.40
N HIS A 96 -1.52 4.26 7.34
CA HIS A 96 -1.32 4.77 5.98
C HIS A 96 -1.96 6.14 5.79
N LEU A 97 -3.19 6.31 6.25
CA LEU A 97 -3.93 7.57 6.13
C LEU A 97 -3.23 8.71 6.92
N ALA A 98 -2.85 8.44 8.16
CA ALA A 98 -2.18 9.42 9.00
C ALA A 98 -0.83 9.83 8.41
N LEU A 99 -0.09 8.89 7.85
CA LEU A 99 1.19 9.18 7.22
C LEU A 99 1.00 10.07 5.99
N ALA A 100 0.03 9.75 5.14
CA ALA A 100 -0.25 10.55 3.95
C ALA A 100 -0.67 11.98 4.33
N GLU A 101 -1.50 12.13 5.35
CA GLU A 101 -1.86 13.46 5.87
C GLU A 101 -0.65 14.23 6.36
N ALA A 102 0.19 13.59 7.17
CA ALA A 102 1.36 14.23 7.77
C ALA A 102 2.38 14.68 6.72
N LEU A 103 2.54 13.92 5.64
CA LEU A 103 3.45 14.24 4.55
C LEU A 103 2.80 15.16 3.50
N ASP A 104 1.50 15.39 3.60
CA ASP A 104 0.71 16.09 2.58
C ASP A 104 0.99 15.48 1.19
N ALA A 105 0.98 14.16 1.13
CA ALA A 105 1.26 13.37 -0.07
C ALA A 105 0.08 12.47 -0.39
N PRO A 106 -0.18 12.19 -1.69
CA PRO A 106 -1.24 11.24 -2.05
C PRO A 106 -0.97 9.86 -1.49
N LEU A 107 -2.02 9.13 -1.17
CA LEU A 107 -1.97 7.71 -0.82
C LEU A 107 -2.41 6.89 -2.03
N LEU A 108 -1.48 6.14 -2.59
CA LEU A 108 -1.71 5.26 -3.72
C LEU A 108 -2.22 3.91 -3.22
N THR A 109 -3.41 3.54 -3.64
CA THR A 109 -4.09 2.33 -3.15
C THR A 109 -5.02 1.74 -4.20
N CYS A 110 -5.30 0.44 -4.09
CA CYS A 110 -6.38 -0.23 -4.82
C CYS A 110 -7.63 -0.41 -3.94
N ASP A 111 -7.58 0.00 -2.68
CA ASP A 111 -8.64 -0.28 -1.70
C ASP A 111 -9.64 0.88 -1.61
N ARG A 112 -10.85 0.65 -2.12
CA ARG A 112 -11.92 1.66 -2.09
C ARG A 112 -12.34 2.08 -0.68
N LYS A 113 -12.11 1.25 0.33
CA LYS A 113 -12.47 1.60 1.71
C LYS A 113 -11.76 2.87 2.17
N LEU A 114 -10.58 3.16 1.63
CA LEU A 114 -9.81 4.34 2.02
C LEU A 114 -10.40 5.64 1.48
N THR A 115 -11.36 5.57 0.57
CA THR A 115 -12.08 6.77 0.10
C THR A 115 -13.21 7.21 1.04
N ALA A 116 -13.51 6.43 2.09
CA ALA A 116 -14.52 6.78 3.07
C ALA A 116 -14.14 8.04 3.84
N SER A 117 -15.15 8.75 4.37
CA SER A 117 -14.94 9.98 5.14
C SER A 117 -14.28 9.70 6.49
N GLY A 118 -13.72 10.74 7.08
CA GLY A 118 -13.09 10.69 8.41
C GLY A 118 -11.63 11.11 8.40
N HIS A 119 -11.02 11.18 7.23
CA HIS A 119 -9.63 11.63 7.06
C HIS A 119 -9.53 12.74 6.02
N THR A 120 -8.37 13.36 5.91
CA THR A 120 -8.09 14.44 4.96
C THR A 120 -7.04 14.05 3.92
N ALA A 121 -6.59 12.79 3.92
CA ALA A 121 -5.60 12.32 2.92
C ALA A 121 -6.20 12.36 1.53
N HIS A 122 -5.37 12.71 0.54
CA HIS A 122 -5.75 12.61 -0.87
C HIS A 122 -5.54 11.15 -1.33
N ILE A 123 -6.62 10.49 -1.71
CA ILE A 123 -6.57 9.09 -2.15
C ILE A 123 -6.41 9.03 -3.66
N GLN A 124 -5.32 8.43 -4.11
CA GLN A 124 -5.12 8.10 -5.52
C GLN A 124 -5.48 6.63 -5.71
N LEU A 125 -6.72 6.38 -6.10
CA LEU A 125 -7.24 5.03 -6.28
C LEU A 125 -6.86 4.51 -7.66
N VAL A 126 -6.20 3.35 -7.70
CA VAL A 126 -5.87 2.65 -8.94
C VAL A 126 -6.59 1.30 -8.99
N GLY A 127 -6.91 0.84 -10.19
CA GLY A 127 -7.63 -0.40 -10.35
C GLY A 127 -6.75 -1.62 -10.16
N ARG A 128 -7.37 -2.75 -9.82
CA ARG A 128 -6.73 -4.07 -9.82
C ARG A 128 -6.98 -4.75 -11.15
N SER A 129 -5.92 -5.34 -11.72
CA SER A 129 -6.06 -6.20 -12.89
C SER A 129 -6.42 -7.62 -12.46
N SER A 130 -7.03 -8.39 -13.37
CA SER A 130 -7.29 -9.81 -13.16
C SER A 130 -5.99 -10.60 -13.09
N GLN A 131 -5.98 -11.65 -12.30
CA GLN A 131 -4.84 -12.55 -12.16
C GLN A 131 -4.96 -13.73 -13.11
#